data_ea7ac678f2110a84a7d9f9503b1655f4
#
_entry.id   ea7ac678f2110a84a7d9f9503b1655f4
#
_cell.length_a   1.000
_cell.length_b   1.000
_cell.length_c   1.000
_cell.angle_alpha   90.00
_cell.angle_beta   90.00
_cell.angle_gamma   90.00
#
_symmetry.space_group_name_H-M   'P 1'
#
loop_
_entity.id
_entity.type
_entity.pdbx_description
1 polymer ?
#
loop_
_entity_poly.entity_id
_entity_poly.type
_entity_poly.pdbx_seq_one_letter_code
_entity_poly.pdbx_strand_id
1 'polypeptide(L)'
;MSIDNIKKLTETLNRVEDNLHEEKGILEFILEHTTDGYWDWDLTSNYQYLSPKLKKQLGYTEDEMENKPESWQSICDKLDLEKTEKRIEDHLDGITEDFKSVMNFTHKDGHIIKILCRGKVVKRDENNQPLRMIGTHTIIL
;
A
#
# COMPACT_ATOMS: atom_id res chain seq x y z
N MET A 1 -19.12 15.06 -35.30
CA MET A 1 -17.69 15.30 -35.06
C MET A 1 -16.92 15.08 -36.35
N SER A 2 -16.01 15.96 -36.70
CA SER A 2 -15.21 15.85 -37.93
C SER A 2 -14.16 14.73 -37.81
N ILE A 3 -13.69 14.24 -38.97
CA ILE A 3 -12.62 13.23 -39.04
C ILE A 3 -11.36 13.76 -38.35
N ASP A 4 -11.04 15.06 -38.56
CA ASP A 4 -9.86 15.68 -37.92
C ASP A 4 -9.96 15.67 -36.38
N ASN A 5 -11.16 15.94 -35.85
CA ASN A 5 -11.38 15.92 -34.41
C ASN A 5 -11.25 14.51 -33.84
N ILE A 6 -11.77 13.49 -34.55
CA ILE A 6 -11.64 12.09 -34.17
C ILE A 6 -10.17 11.68 -34.15
N LYS A 7 -9.41 12.06 -35.16
CA LYS A 7 -7.98 11.78 -35.27
C LYS A 7 -7.20 12.40 -34.11
N LYS A 8 -7.46 13.67 -33.78
CA LYS A 8 -6.82 14.35 -32.65
C LYS A 8 -7.12 13.68 -31.32
N LEU A 9 -8.36 13.25 -31.09
CA LEU A 9 -8.75 12.53 -29.89
C LEU A 9 -8.03 11.20 -29.78
N THR A 10 -7.92 10.45 -30.89
CA THR A 10 -7.21 9.18 -30.93
C THR A 10 -5.73 9.36 -30.60
N GLU A 11 -5.07 10.35 -31.17
CA GLU A 11 -3.67 10.68 -30.89
C GLU A 11 -3.46 11.05 -29.43
N THR A 12 -4.38 11.83 -28.83
CA THR A 12 -4.35 12.22 -27.43
C THR A 12 -4.49 10.99 -26.51
N LEU A 13 -5.46 10.11 -26.80
CA LEU A 13 -5.68 8.88 -26.04
C LEU A 13 -4.44 7.98 -26.07
N ASN A 14 -3.85 7.79 -27.25
CA ASN A 14 -2.64 6.95 -27.40
C ASN A 14 -1.48 7.51 -26.60
N ARG A 15 -1.29 8.83 -26.58
CA ARG A 15 -0.24 9.47 -25.79
C ARG A 15 -0.47 9.31 -24.31
N VAL A 16 -1.71 9.45 -23.83
CA VAL A 16 -2.06 9.24 -22.42
C VAL A 16 -1.80 7.78 -22.01
N GLU A 17 -2.19 6.83 -22.84
CA GLU A 17 -1.95 5.41 -22.60
C GLU A 17 -0.46 5.11 -22.51
N ASP A 18 0.34 5.66 -23.44
CA ASP A 18 1.81 5.48 -23.44
C ASP A 18 2.44 6.05 -22.17
N ASN A 19 2.01 7.25 -21.73
CA ASN A 19 2.49 7.86 -20.51
C ASN A 19 2.14 7.04 -19.27
N LEU A 20 0.91 6.51 -19.18
CA LEU A 20 0.50 5.66 -18.09
C LEU A 20 1.30 4.36 -18.06
N HIS A 21 1.59 3.79 -19.22
CA HIS A 21 2.41 2.58 -19.32
C HIS A 21 3.84 2.82 -18.84
N GLU A 22 4.43 3.95 -19.22
CA GLU A 22 5.76 4.35 -18.77
C GLU A 22 5.81 4.56 -17.25
N GLU A 23 4.82 5.27 -16.70
CA GLU A 23 4.73 5.52 -15.26
C GLU A 23 4.56 4.21 -14.48
N LYS A 24 3.76 3.29 -14.98
CA LYS A 24 3.60 1.97 -14.38
C LYS A 24 4.91 1.20 -14.38
N GLY A 25 5.65 1.23 -15.48
CA GLY A 25 6.96 0.58 -15.59
C GLY A 25 7.98 1.16 -14.62
N ILE A 26 8.00 2.48 -14.43
CA ILE A 26 8.88 3.16 -13.48
C ILE A 26 8.51 2.73 -12.05
N LEU A 27 7.24 2.72 -11.71
CA LEU A 27 6.78 2.30 -10.39
C LEU A 27 7.14 0.85 -10.10
N GLU A 28 6.89 -0.05 -11.04
CA GLU A 28 7.24 -1.46 -10.92
C GLU A 28 8.75 -1.63 -10.69
N PHE A 29 9.58 -0.90 -11.45
CA PHE A 29 11.03 -0.94 -11.28
C PHE A 29 11.44 -0.51 -9.87
N ILE A 30 10.90 0.62 -9.38
CA ILE A 30 11.22 1.14 -8.05
C ILE A 30 10.83 0.11 -6.97
N LEU A 31 9.63 -0.45 -7.06
CA LEU A 31 9.14 -1.41 -6.07
C LEU A 31 9.93 -2.71 -6.07
N GLU A 32 10.42 -3.17 -7.23
CA GLU A 32 11.22 -4.39 -7.33
C GLU A 32 12.65 -4.19 -6.81
N HIS A 33 13.20 -2.96 -6.90
CA HIS A 33 14.60 -2.68 -6.57
C HIS A 33 14.79 -1.96 -5.24
N THR A 34 13.71 -1.74 -4.48
CA THR A 34 13.80 -1.27 -3.10
C THR A 34 13.86 -2.45 -2.14
N THR A 35 14.45 -2.24 -0.97
CA THR A 35 14.45 -3.22 0.12
C THR A 35 13.15 -3.18 0.93
N ASP A 36 12.33 -2.16 0.75
CA ASP A 36 11.08 -1.99 1.46
C ASP A 36 9.99 -2.91 0.91
N GLY A 37 9.14 -3.39 1.81
CA GLY A 37 7.87 -4.00 1.43
C GLY A 37 6.82 -2.94 1.18
N TYR A 38 5.74 -3.29 0.50
CA TYR A 38 4.62 -2.37 0.32
C TYR A 38 3.29 -3.11 0.43
N TRP A 39 2.24 -2.35 0.66
CA TRP A 39 0.87 -2.85 0.72
C TRP A 39 -0.08 -1.90 -0.01
N ASP A 40 -1.18 -2.46 -0.49
CA ASP A 40 -2.20 -1.76 -1.22
C ASP A 40 -3.57 -2.24 -0.71
N TRP A 41 -4.27 -1.36 -0.03
CA TRP A 41 -5.49 -1.70 0.71
C TRP A 41 -6.72 -1.12 0.03
N ASP A 42 -7.57 -2.01 -0.47
CA ASP A 42 -8.90 -1.67 -0.94
C ASP A 42 -9.81 -1.57 0.27
N LEU A 43 -10.18 -0.34 0.64
CA LEU A 43 -10.97 -0.08 1.84
C LEU A 43 -12.45 -0.46 1.66
N THR A 44 -12.92 -0.63 0.43
CA THR A 44 -14.31 -1.02 0.17
C THR A 44 -14.54 -2.50 0.37
N SER A 45 -13.62 -3.35 -0.05
CA SER A 45 -13.67 -4.80 0.10
C SER A 45 -12.90 -5.32 1.30
N ASN A 46 -12.05 -4.47 1.88
CA ASN A 46 -11.08 -4.81 2.92
C ASN A 46 -10.02 -5.81 2.43
N TYR A 47 -9.79 -5.91 1.13
CA TYR A 47 -8.68 -6.66 0.57
C TYR A 47 -7.40 -5.84 0.69
N GLN A 48 -6.36 -6.42 1.28
CA GLN A 48 -5.06 -5.77 1.41
C GLN A 48 -3.99 -6.61 0.73
N TYR A 49 -3.50 -6.13 -0.40
CA TYR A 49 -2.35 -6.74 -1.05
C TYR A 49 -1.09 -6.47 -0.22
N LEU A 50 -0.38 -7.55 0.10
CA LEU A 50 0.89 -7.52 0.81
C LEU A 50 1.96 -7.99 -0.17
N SER A 51 2.97 -7.15 -0.45
CA SER A 51 4.00 -7.50 -1.43
C SER A 51 4.83 -8.71 -0.98
N PRO A 52 5.42 -9.45 -1.92
CA PRO A 52 6.33 -10.54 -1.58
C PRO A 52 7.47 -10.11 -0.64
N LYS A 53 8.01 -8.92 -0.84
CA LYS A 53 9.07 -8.36 0.01
C LYS A 53 8.59 -8.09 1.43
N LEU A 54 7.36 -7.58 1.59
CA LEU A 54 6.76 -7.39 2.91
C LEU A 54 6.65 -8.71 3.65
N LYS A 55 6.12 -9.73 3.00
CA LYS A 55 5.99 -11.06 3.58
C LYS A 55 7.34 -11.64 3.97
N LYS A 56 8.34 -11.46 3.08
CA LYS A 56 9.71 -11.92 3.33
C LYS A 56 10.34 -11.22 4.53
N GLN A 57 10.10 -9.94 4.72
CA GLN A 57 10.56 -9.20 5.89
C GLN A 57 10.07 -9.85 7.19
N LEU A 58 8.87 -10.40 7.17
CA LEU A 58 8.24 -11.07 8.30
C LEU A 58 8.55 -12.57 8.37
N GLY A 59 9.33 -13.09 7.41
CA GLY A 59 9.77 -14.49 7.38
C GLY A 59 8.88 -15.43 6.60
N TYR A 60 7.93 -14.91 5.80
CA TYR A 60 6.95 -15.73 5.11
C TYR A 60 7.14 -15.69 3.60
N THR A 61 6.80 -16.79 2.92
CA THR A 61 6.68 -16.81 1.46
C THR A 61 5.32 -16.23 1.07
N GLU A 62 5.13 -15.95 -0.22
CA GLU A 62 3.86 -15.41 -0.72
C GLU A 62 2.65 -16.27 -0.33
N ASP A 63 2.80 -17.59 -0.44
CA ASP A 63 1.70 -18.53 -0.18
C ASP A 63 1.42 -18.75 1.31
N GLU A 64 2.39 -18.47 2.17
CA GLU A 64 2.24 -18.66 3.61
C GLU A 64 1.46 -17.55 4.30
N MET A 65 1.37 -16.38 3.68
CA MET A 65 0.67 -15.21 4.25
C MET A 65 -0.40 -14.73 3.28
N GLU A 66 -1.66 -14.76 3.71
CA GLU A 66 -2.78 -14.28 2.90
C GLU A 66 -2.79 -12.75 2.79
N ASN A 67 -3.36 -12.24 1.70
CA ASN A 67 -3.46 -10.80 1.43
C ASN A 67 -4.70 -10.21 2.13
N LYS A 68 -4.57 -10.02 3.43
CA LYS A 68 -5.62 -9.44 4.27
C LYS A 68 -5.01 -8.81 5.52
N PRO A 69 -5.69 -7.83 6.15
CA PRO A 69 -5.17 -7.16 7.34
C PRO A 69 -4.87 -8.10 8.50
N GLU A 70 -5.68 -9.12 8.72
CA GLU A 70 -5.51 -10.08 9.81
C GLU A 70 -4.16 -10.77 9.78
N SER A 71 -3.56 -10.94 8.59
CA SER A 71 -2.28 -11.61 8.43
C SER A 71 -1.15 -10.88 9.16
N TRP A 72 -1.09 -9.56 9.12
CA TRP A 72 -0.08 -8.80 9.86
C TRP A 72 -0.55 -8.43 11.28
N GLN A 73 -1.86 -8.24 11.47
CA GLN A 73 -2.41 -7.94 12.80
C GLN A 73 -2.14 -9.07 13.79
N SER A 74 -2.25 -10.31 13.34
CA SER A 74 -2.07 -11.49 14.18
C SER A 74 -0.66 -11.67 14.73
N ILE A 75 0.35 -11.08 14.06
CA ILE A 75 1.76 -11.19 14.48
C ILE A 75 2.33 -9.86 14.98
N CYS A 76 1.51 -8.85 15.12
CA CYS A 76 1.89 -7.55 15.64
C CYS A 76 1.74 -7.50 17.16
N ASP A 77 2.66 -6.81 17.84
CA ASP A 77 2.52 -6.50 19.26
C ASP A 77 1.18 -5.81 19.52
N LYS A 78 0.46 -6.24 20.55
CA LYS A 78 -0.91 -5.75 20.81
C LYS A 78 -0.99 -4.27 21.10
N LEU A 79 -0.05 -3.72 21.87
CA LEU A 79 -0.03 -2.28 22.17
C LEU A 79 0.31 -1.47 20.94
N ASP A 80 1.23 -1.94 20.11
CA ASP A 80 1.56 -1.32 18.84
C ASP A 80 0.37 -1.35 17.90
N LEU A 81 -0.38 -2.46 17.88
CA LEU A 81 -1.56 -2.61 17.04
C LEU A 81 -2.65 -1.60 17.42
N GLU A 82 -2.95 -1.45 18.70
CA GLU A 82 -3.94 -0.47 19.20
C GLU A 82 -3.55 0.95 18.79
N LYS A 83 -2.29 1.31 19.00
CA LYS A 83 -1.77 2.63 18.62
C LYS A 83 -1.86 2.85 17.11
N THR A 84 -1.51 1.82 16.34
CA THR A 84 -1.51 1.89 14.88
C THR A 84 -2.93 2.00 14.33
N GLU A 85 -3.88 1.25 14.87
CA GLU A 85 -5.30 1.33 14.48
C GLU A 85 -5.85 2.74 14.70
N LYS A 86 -5.50 3.38 15.82
CA LYS A 86 -5.90 4.76 16.10
C LYS A 86 -5.30 5.74 15.09
N ARG A 87 -4.05 5.56 14.72
CA ARG A 87 -3.39 6.41 13.72
C ARG A 87 -3.96 6.22 12.32
N ILE A 88 -4.32 4.99 11.96
CA ILE A 88 -5.01 4.70 10.70
C ILE A 88 -6.36 5.42 10.69
N GLU A 89 -7.14 5.27 11.75
CA GLU A 89 -8.46 5.91 11.88
C GLU A 89 -8.35 7.43 11.73
N ASP A 90 -7.42 8.07 12.42
CA ASP A 90 -7.19 9.51 12.32
C ASP A 90 -6.86 9.94 10.90
N HIS A 91 -6.05 9.16 10.20
CA HIS A 91 -5.71 9.46 8.81
C HIS A 91 -6.90 9.24 7.87
N LEU A 92 -7.67 8.16 8.04
CA LEU A 92 -8.87 7.91 7.26
C LEU A 92 -9.90 9.02 7.45
N ASP A 93 -10.00 9.58 8.65
CA ASP A 93 -10.91 10.69 8.98
C ASP A 93 -10.38 12.06 8.52
N GLY A 94 -9.19 12.11 7.92
CA GLY A 94 -8.60 13.35 7.42
C GLY A 94 -7.93 14.21 8.47
N ILE A 95 -7.73 13.70 9.69
CA ILE A 95 -7.09 14.44 10.79
C ILE A 95 -5.60 14.63 10.54
N THR A 96 -4.94 13.62 9.94
CA THR A 96 -3.53 13.69 9.57
C THR A 96 -3.36 13.61 8.06
N GLU A 97 -2.34 14.30 7.52
CA GLU A 97 -2.05 14.30 6.08
C GLU A 97 -1.51 12.97 5.57
N ASP A 98 -0.80 12.25 6.42
CA ASP A 98 -0.26 10.92 6.11
C ASP A 98 -0.36 10.03 7.35
N PHE A 99 -0.05 8.76 7.14
CA PHE A 99 -0.02 7.75 8.20
C PHE A 99 1.43 7.28 8.42
N LYS A 100 1.81 7.20 9.69
CA LYS A 100 3.12 6.67 10.09
C LYS A 100 2.99 5.98 11.45
N SER A 101 3.53 4.77 11.56
CA SER A 101 3.57 4.04 12.81
C SER A 101 4.75 3.08 12.87
N VAL A 102 5.36 2.95 14.03
CA VAL A 102 6.40 1.94 14.28
C VAL A 102 5.76 0.78 15.00
N MET A 103 5.94 -0.41 14.48
CA MET A 103 5.36 -1.64 15.03
C MET A 103 6.40 -2.72 15.22
N ASN A 104 6.27 -3.46 16.30
CA ASN A 104 7.05 -4.68 16.53
C ASN A 104 6.23 -5.88 16.07
N PHE A 105 6.84 -6.71 15.22
CA PHE A 105 6.23 -7.94 14.72
C PHE A 105 7.02 -9.15 15.21
N THR A 106 6.34 -10.26 15.40
CA THR A 106 7.00 -11.54 15.61
C THR A 106 7.26 -12.18 14.23
N HIS A 107 8.53 -12.28 13.86
CA HIS A 107 8.98 -12.97 12.66
C HIS A 107 8.62 -14.46 12.75
N LYS A 108 8.48 -15.12 11.60
CA LYS A 108 8.14 -16.56 11.56
C LYS A 108 9.07 -17.43 12.42
N ASP A 109 10.35 -17.10 12.50
CA ASP A 109 11.32 -17.84 13.31
C ASP A 109 11.28 -17.51 14.81
N GLY A 110 10.43 -16.56 15.23
CA GLY A 110 10.20 -16.21 16.63
C GLY A 110 10.88 -14.94 17.12
N HIS A 111 11.82 -14.36 16.36
CA HIS A 111 12.44 -13.12 16.82
C HIS A 111 11.55 -11.89 16.50
N ILE A 112 11.80 -10.81 17.23
CA ILE A 112 11.06 -9.55 17.03
C ILE A 112 11.75 -8.72 15.97
N ILE A 113 10.95 -8.19 15.05
CA ILE A 113 11.42 -7.27 14.01
C ILE A 113 10.64 -5.96 14.11
N LYS A 114 11.34 -4.85 14.05
CA LYS A 114 10.74 -3.52 14.16
C LYS A 114 10.56 -2.94 12.77
N ILE A 115 9.34 -2.52 12.44
CA ILE A 115 8.95 -2.00 11.13
C ILE A 115 8.42 -0.59 11.27
N LEU A 116 8.92 0.33 10.43
CA LEU A 116 8.29 1.62 10.19
C LEU A 116 7.28 1.44 9.06
N CYS A 117 6.00 1.62 9.39
CA CYS A 117 4.92 1.58 8.41
C CYS A 117 4.51 3.02 8.07
N ARG A 118 4.48 3.34 6.79
CA ARG A 118 4.05 4.64 6.28
C ARG A 118 3.03 4.43 5.20
N GLY A 119 2.05 5.33 5.12
CA GLY A 119 1.03 5.19 4.09
C GLY A 119 0.20 6.45 3.89
N LYS A 120 -0.65 6.40 2.89
CA LYS A 120 -1.52 7.51 2.54
C LYS A 120 -2.75 7.01 1.80
N VAL A 121 -3.90 7.61 2.10
CA VAL A 121 -5.10 7.44 1.28
C VAL A 121 -4.87 8.12 -0.07
N VAL A 122 -5.01 7.36 -1.16
CA VAL A 122 -4.76 7.86 -2.52
C VAL A 122 -6.04 8.03 -3.33
N LYS A 123 -7.17 7.59 -2.81
CA LYS A 123 -8.46 7.72 -3.48
C LYS A 123 -9.58 7.88 -2.46
N ARG A 124 -10.45 8.86 -2.71
CA ARG A 124 -11.68 9.09 -1.95
C ARG A 124 -12.85 9.24 -2.92
N ASP A 125 -14.08 8.98 -2.45
CA ASP A 125 -15.27 9.17 -3.25
C ASP A 125 -15.80 10.62 -3.18
N GLU A 126 -16.94 10.87 -3.79
CA GLU A 126 -17.59 12.19 -3.82
C GLU A 126 -17.93 12.72 -2.42
N ASN A 127 -18.16 11.82 -1.46
CA ASN A 127 -18.46 12.13 -0.07
C ASN A 127 -17.21 12.15 0.81
N ASN A 128 -16.04 12.18 0.19
CA ASN A 128 -14.74 12.17 0.87
C ASN A 128 -14.47 10.89 1.69
N GLN A 129 -15.17 9.79 1.38
CA GLN A 129 -14.90 8.51 2.02
C GLN A 129 -13.64 7.88 1.45
N PRO A 130 -12.74 7.35 2.28
CA PRO A 130 -11.51 6.74 1.77
C PRO A 130 -11.82 5.42 1.07
N LEU A 131 -11.28 5.23 -0.14
CA LEU A 131 -11.49 4.04 -0.97
C LEU A 131 -10.25 3.18 -1.09
N ARG A 132 -9.07 3.78 -1.05
CA ARG A 132 -7.80 3.07 -1.25
C ARG A 132 -6.69 3.75 -0.48
N MET A 133 -5.89 2.94 0.19
CA MET A 133 -4.71 3.38 0.94
C MET A 133 -3.51 2.53 0.52
N ILE A 134 -2.38 3.15 0.31
CA ILE A 134 -1.12 2.46 -0.02
C ILE A 134 -0.06 2.80 1.01
N GLY A 135 0.93 1.95 1.16
CA GLY A 135 2.01 2.23 2.08
C GLY A 135 3.21 1.29 1.94
N THR A 136 4.20 1.58 2.75
CA THR A 136 5.47 0.85 2.75
C THR A 136 5.81 0.34 4.14
N HIS A 137 6.60 -0.74 4.17
CA HIS A 137 7.20 -1.32 5.38
C HIS A 137 8.71 -1.23 5.26
N THR A 138 9.33 -0.49 6.17
CA THR A 138 10.79 -0.35 6.25
C THR A 138 11.28 -0.98 7.55
N ILE A 139 12.23 -1.92 7.46
CA ILE A 139 12.85 -2.50 8.66
C ILE A 139 13.73 -1.44 9.32
N ILE A 140 13.55 -1.26 10.64
CA ILE A 140 14.38 -0.37 11.45
C ILE A 140 15.40 -1.24 12.20
N LEU A 141 16.65 -0.94 12.01
CA LEU A 141 17.76 -1.63 12.70
C LEU A 141 18.07 -1.00 14.03
#